data_6dec5115c53b7adb0226945c06276f1a
#
_entry.id   6dec5115c53b7adb0226945c06276f1a
#
_cell.length_a   1.000
_cell.length_b   1.000
_cell.length_c   1.000
_cell.angle_alpha   90.00
_cell.angle_beta   90.00
_cell.angle_gamma   90.00
#
_symmetry.space_group_name_H-M   'P 1'
#
loop_
_entity.id
_entity.type
_entity.pdbx_description
1 polymer ?
#
loop_
_entity_poly.entity_id
_entity_poly.type
_entity_poly.pdbx_seq_one_letter_code
_entity_poly.pdbx_strand_id
1 'polypeptide(L)' 'MLELNKQFQIDLLKKKLADTDYKAIKYAEGLISEEDYAPIKAERQQIRDKINELEKLIKK' A
#
# COMPACT_ATOMS: atom_id res chain seq x y z
N MET A 1 -13.56 10.45 -22.15
CA MET A 1 -12.48 10.03 -21.26
C MET A 1 -12.94 9.00 -20.26
N LEU A 2 -12.16 7.97 -20.09
CA LEU A 2 -12.54 6.89 -19.20
C LEU A 2 -11.96 7.11 -17.82
N GLU A 3 -12.84 7.06 -16.83
CA GLU A 3 -12.38 7.04 -15.45
C GLU A 3 -12.00 5.62 -15.10
N LEU A 4 -10.91 5.50 -14.34
CA LEU A 4 -10.57 4.20 -13.79
C LEU A 4 -11.60 3.84 -12.75
N ASN A 5 -12.11 2.64 -12.84
CA ASN A 5 -13.05 2.18 -11.85
C ASN A 5 -12.34 2.00 -10.50
N LYS A 6 -13.09 2.22 -9.41
CA LYS A 6 -12.50 2.21 -8.08
C LYS A 6 -11.89 0.87 -7.71
N GLN A 7 -12.50 -0.21 -8.19
CA GLN A 7 -11.94 -1.54 -7.94
C GLN A 7 -10.58 -1.71 -8.59
N PHE A 8 -10.43 -1.19 -9.81
CA PHE A 8 -9.15 -1.25 -10.49
C PHE A 8 -8.08 -0.46 -9.75
N GLN A 9 -8.45 0.72 -9.24
CA GLN A 9 -7.53 1.53 -8.44
C GLN A 9 -7.11 0.80 -7.17
N ILE A 10 -8.06 0.15 -6.51
CA ILE A 10 -7.77 -0.63 -5.31
C ILE A 10 -6.80 -1.76 -5.64
N ASP A 11 -7.03 -2.46 -6.75
CA ASP A 11 -6.18 -3.57 -7.16
C ASP A 11 -4.74 -3.10 -7.43
N LEU A 12 -4.58 -1.94 -8.08
CA LEU A 12 -3.26 -1.38 -8.30
C LEU A 12 -2.55 -1.03 -7.00
N LEU A 13 -3.30 -0.46 -6.05
CA LEU A 13 -2.73 -0.10 -4.76
C LEU A 13 -2.34 -1.35 -3.97
N LYS A 14 -3.15 -2.40 -4.02
CA LYS A 14 -2.83 -3.66 -3.36
C LYS A 14 -1.58 -4.28 -3.96
N LYS A 15 -1.40 -4.14 -5.28
CA LYS A 15 -0.21 -4.63 -5.94
C LYS A 15 1.03 -3.88 -5.45
N LYS A 16 0.91 -2.57 -5.26
CA LYS A 16 2.02 -1.79 -4.71
C LYS A 16 2.38 -2.24 -3.30
N LEU A 17 1.38 -2.56 -2.48
CA LEU A 17 1.65 -3.11 -1.16
C LEU A 17 2.39 -4.43 -1.26
N ALA A 18 1.92 -5.31 -2.14
CA ALA A 18 2.55 -6.62 -2.33
C ALA A 18 4.01 -6.46 -2.76
N ASP A 19 4.30 -5.49 -3.62
CA ASP A 19 5.65 -5.25 -4.11
C ASP A 19 6.61 -4.85 -2.98
N THR A 20 6.10 -4.24 -1.91
CA THR A 20 6.92 -3.84 -0.78
C THR A 20 6.81 -4.78 0.41
N ASP A 21 5.97 -5.81 0.34
CA ASP A 21 5.80 -6.76 1.44
C ASP A 21 7.12 -7.42 1.83
N TYR A 22 7.95 -7.78 0.85
CA TYR A 22 9.21 -8.41 1.16
C TYR A 22 10.14 -7.49 1.96
N LYS A 23 10.05 -6.18 1.74
CA LYS A 23 10.83 -5.22 2.52
C LYS A 23 10.33 -5.16 3.96
N ALA A 24 9.02 -5.25 4.16
CA ALA A 24 8.46 -5.29 5.50
C ALA A 24 8.91 -6.55 6.24
N ILE A 25 8.98 -7.67 5.54
CA ILE A 25 9.46 -8.92 6.12
C ILE A 25 10.93 -8.81 6.49
N LYS A 26 11.74 -8.23 5.61
CA LYS A 26 13.16 -8.02 5.88
C LYS A 26 13.37 -7.12 7.09
N TYR A 27 12.55 -6.08 7.21
CA TYR A 27 12.64 -5.19 8.36
C TYR A 27 12.32 -5.95 9.66
N ALA A 28 11.28 -6.79 9.63
CA ALA A 28 10.89 -7.59 10.78
C ALA A 28 12.01 -8.55 11.20
N GLU A 29 12.81 -9.00 10.23
CA GLU A 29 13.93 -9.90 10.49
C GLU A 29 15.24 -9.17 10.84
N GLY A 30 15.19 -7.84 10.87
CA GLY A 30 16.37 -7.05 11.19
C GLY A 30 17.35 -6.85 10.05
N LEU A 31 16.93 -7.12 8.82
CA LEU A 31 17.79 -7.00 7.65
C LEU A 31 17.82 -5.61 7.05
N ILE A 32 16.87 -4.75 7.42
CA ILE A 32 16.80 -3.35 6.98
C ILE A 32 16.74 -2.48 8.22
N SER A 33 17.47 -1.39 8.22
CA SER A 33 17.48 -0.48 9.38
C SER A 33 16.15 0.27 9.49
N GLU A 34 15.85 0.76 10.68
CA GLU A 34 14.66 1.55 10.92
C GLU A 34 14.65 2.80 10.05
N GLU A 35 15.82 3.43 9.88
CA GLU A 35 15.95 4.62 9.03
C GLU A 35 15.60 4.32 7.58
N ASP A 36 16.09 3.19 7.08
CA ASP A 36 15.84 2.80 5.70
C ASP A 36 14.41 2.39 5.47
N TYR A 37 13.77 1.83 6.49
CA TYR A 37 12.40 1.38 6.38
C TYR A 37 11.37 2.50 6.58
N ALA A 38 11.72 3.57 7.29
CA ALA A 38 10.77 4.64 7.62
C ALA A 38 10.02 5.20 6.41
N PRO A 39 10.67 5.56 5.28
CA PRO A 39 9.93 6.05 4.12
C PRO A 39 9.03 4.98 3.50
N ILE A 40 9.47 3.73 3.55
CA ILE A 40 8.66 2.62 3.03
C ILE A 40 7.42 2.43 3.89
N LYS A 41 7.58 2.51 5.20
CA LYS A 41 6.47 2.38 6.14
C LYS A 41 5.42 3.47 5.90
N ALA A 42 5.88 4.72 5.70
CA ALA A 42 5.00 5.84 5.45
C ALA A 42 4.24 5.66 4.14
N GLU A 43 4.92 5.21 3.10
CA GLU A 43 4.28 4.95 1.81
C GLU A 43 3.23 3.85 1.92
N ARG A 44 3.55 2.76 2.62
CA ARG A 44 2.62 1.67 2.82
C ARG A 44 1.37 2.13 3.56
N GLN A 45 1.54 3.00 4.55
CA GLN A 45 0.40 3.51 5.30
C GLN A 45 -0.49 4.39 4.41
N GLN A 46 0.11 5.22 3.58
CA GLN A 46 -0.65 6.04 2.64
C GLN A 46 -1.45 5.18 1.66
N ILE A 47 -0.85 4.10 1.20
CA ILE A 47 -1.54 3.18 0.29
C ILE A 47 -2.72 2.52 0.99
N ARG A 48 -2.54 2.07 2.22
CA ARG A 48 -3.64 1.46 2.99
C ARG A 48 -4.77 2.45 3.21
N ASP A 49 -4.43 3.68 3.55
CA ASP A 49 -5.43 4.72 3.77
C ASP A 49 -6.24 4.98 2.50
N LYS A 50 -5.55 5.00 1.37
CA LYS A 50 -6.21 5.23 0.08
C LYS A 50 -7.12 4.06 -0.29
N ILE A 51 -6.67 2.84 -0.05
CA ILE A 51 -7.48 1.65 -0.29
C ILE A 51 -8.74 1.70 0.57
N ASN A 52 -8.60 2.02 1.86
CA ASN A 52 -9.74 2.10 2.76
C ASN A 52 -10.73 3.16 2.33
N GLU A 53 -10.23 4.31 1.88
CA GLU A 53 -11.08 5.38 1.39
C GLU A 53 -11.87 4.95 0.16
N LEU A 54 -11.20 4.31 -0.80
CA LEU A 54 -11.85 3.82 -2.00
C LEU A 54 -12.86 2.72 -1.69
N GLU A 55 -12.53 1.84 -0.75
CA GLU A 55 -13.46 0.78 -0.36
C GLU A 55 -14.72 1.34 0.27
N LYS A 56 -14.61 2.41 1.03
CA LYS A 56 -15.78 3.06 1.62
C LYS A 56 -16.70 3.62 0.54
N LEU A 57 -16.12 4.09 -0.55
CA LEU A 57 -16.92 4.64 -1.65
C LEU A 57 -17.63 3.57 -2.45
N ILE A 58 -17.11 2.35 -2.45
CA ILE A 58 -17.71 1.22 -3.15
C ILE A 58 -18.78 0.55 -2.31
N LYS A 59 -18.49 0.38 -1.03
CA LYS A 59 -19.39 -0.30 -0.09
C LYS A 59 -20.36 0.72 0.49
N LYS A 60 -21.58 0.62 0.09
CA LYS A 60 -22.62 1.48 0.65
C LYS A 60 -23.68 0.65 1.31
#